data_90462971c14a16acee989bee9a6d6342
#
_entry.id   90462971c14a16acee989bee9a6d6342
#
_cell.length_a   1.000
_cell.length_b   1.000
_cell.length_c   1.000
_cell.angle_alpha   90.00
_cell.angle_beta   90.00
_cell.angle_gamma   90.00
#
_symmetry.space_group_name_H-M   'P 1'
#
loop_
_entity.id
_entity.type
_entity.pdbx_description
1 polymer ?
#
loop_
_entity_poly.entity_id
_entity_poly.type
_entity_poly.pdbx_seq_one_letter_code
_entity_poly.pdbx_strand_id
1 'polypeptide(L)'
;MDANQVGFVHELTWEEIKTLLDNAISIKPKRQMSVQFSGGEPTLSPYFLDAVAYARKVGYNSVQAATNGIEFAKSKEFCRQAADSGLRYAYLQFDGIGNAANSHRKVGNLFDVKLKAIENLHEAGVELVPVTTIVNGINNEQVGRIVQFALDNPRMMSFCSFQPVSFTGRDEAITDERRLAQRYTLSHLAHDVKKQTGLGEPARDWFPLSFVSTFSDWADLVHGPDAAWGQVSCGCHPNCGVGMAILIDKHTKDAAPVTAFLNADRLAKDVAKINDAARGKFLSSLGMALSVMRNYDSFKTTPHFTLYAMLKKFDKSFGVSKKAQSGGYGKVTGDRTLEDIQKRRTDRWNILFIAGMWFQDLYNYDFRRTEQCIIPYATQEGEISFCAYNTGIGWRNIVEKMHMTATLTKWYDEHGRHEIFAGGKKVSLDGVELKALTLKDEIVTTEEQKDLDALGIAKNAREEKIRARNEKMKNDGAYNEKMARLYREVILKEGPAASKDGFIPLDALQAKATKKSEEVAEEVLGD
;
A
#
# COMPACT_ATOMS: atom_id res chain seq x y z
N MET A 1 -3.76 -3.36 -8.70
CA MET A 1 -3.45 -4.34 -9.75
C MET A 1 -4.73 -5.08 -10.07
N ASP A 2 -4.91 -5.51 -11.30
CA ASP A 2 -6.11 -6.22 -11.72
C ASP A 2 -5.90 -7.72 -11.54
N ALA A 3 -6.54 -8.30 -10.55
CA ALA A 3 -6.41 -9.72 -10.23
C ALA A 3 -6.85 -10.65 -11.39
N ASN A 4 -7.75 -10.18 -12.23
CA ASN A 4 -8.37 -11.00 -13.30
C ASN A 4 -7.70 -10.84 -14.67
N GLN A 5 -6.47 -10.37 -14.70
CA GLN A 5 -5.80 -10.05 -15.94
C GLN A 5 -5.50 -11.26 -16.84
N VAL A 6 -5.28 -12.40 -16.25
CA VAL A 6 -4.80 -13.62 -16.91
C VAL A 6 -5.90 -14.59 -17.30
N GLY A 7 -7.18 -14.25 -17.10
CA GLY A 7 -8.31 -15.06 -17.54
C GLY A 7 -8.64 -16.28 -16.65
N PHE A 8 -8.05 -16.36 -15.49
CA PHE A 8 -8.35 -17.38 -14.46
C PHE A 8 -8.46 -16.78 -13.07
N VAL A 9 -9.00 -17.54 -12.13
CA VAL A 9 -9.14 -17.19 -10.72
C VAL A 9 -8.28 -18.11 -9.88
N HIS A 10 -7.59 -17.53 -8.93
CA HIS A 10 -6.85 -18.23 -7.89
C HIS A 10 -7.40 -17.76 -6.54
N GLU A 11 -8.08 -18.63 -5.83
CA GLU A 11 -8.64 -18.39 -4.51
C GLU A 11 -8.03 -19.38 -3.52
N LEU A 12 -7.51 -18.86 -2.40
CA LEU A 12 -6.93 -19.68 -1.36
C LEU A 12 -8.02 -20.38 -0.56
N THR A 13 -7.84 -21.66 -0.30
CA THR A 13 -8.62 -22.41 0.68
C THR A 13 -8.26 -21.99 2.10
N TRP A 14 -9.12 -22.31 3.06
CA TRP A 14 -8.86 -22.04 4.47
C TRP A 14 -7.55 -22.69 4.99
N GLU A 15 -7.26 -23.92 4.57
CA GLU A 15 -6.03 -24.62 4.97
C GLU A 15 -4.78 -23.98 4.37
N GLU A 16 -4.84 -23.52 3.13
CA GLU A 16 -3.74 -22.78 2.51
C GLU A 16 -3.48 -21.46 3.22
N ILE A 17 -4.54 -20.69 3.55
CA ILE A 17 -4.41 -19.43 4.31
C ILE A 17 -3.68 -19.68 5.64
N LYS A 18 -4.06 -20.71 6.39
CA LYS A 18 -3.38 -21.06 7.65
C LYS A 18 -1.91 -21.43 7.42
N THR A 19 -1.67 -22.29 6.45
CA THR A 19 -0.31 -22.75 6.11
C THR A 19 0.60 -21.58 5.73
N LEU A 20 0.12 -20.65 4.90
CA LEU A 20 0.87 -19.45 4.51
C LEU A 20 1.19 -18.56 5.72
N LEU A 21 0.22 -18.34 6.61
CA LEU A 21 0.41 -17.54 7.81
C LEU A 21 1.41 -18.17 8.77
N ASP A 22 1.34 -19.49 8.98
CA ASP A 22 2.25 -20.23 9.85
C ASP A 22 3.67 -20.25 9.29
N ASN A 23 3.83 -20.48 7.99
CA ASN A 23 5.13 -20.49 7.33
C ASN A 23 5.80 -19.12 7.42
N ALA A 24 5.10 -18.06 7.05
CA ALA A 24 5.65 -16.70 7.02
C ALA A 24 6.08 -16.23 8.41
N ILE A 25 5.30 -16.51 9.47
CA ILE A 25 5.68 -16.10 10.83
C ILE A 25 6.81 -16.94 11.41
N SER A 26 7.09 -18.13 10.86
CA SER A 26 8.15 -19.01 11.32
C SER A 26 9.55 -18.61 10.84
N ILE A 27 9.67 -17.72 9.86
CA ILE A 27 10.95 -17.35 9.24
C ILE A 27 11.88 -16.67 10.25
N LYS A 28 13.12 -17.14 10.27
CA LYS A 28 14.22 -16.66 11.12
C LYS A 28 15.27 -15.91 10.28
N PRO A 29 16.11 -15.05 10.89
CA PRO A 29 16.18 -14.69 12.32
C PRO A 29 15.13 -13.68 12.77
N LYS A 30 14.54 -12.90 11.86
CA LYS A 30 13.46 -11.97 12.14
C LYS A 30 12.18 -12.47 11.47
N ARG A 31 11.16 -12.73 12.26
CA ARG A 31 9.87 -13.16 11.74
C ARG A 31 9.06 -11.99 11.19
N GLN A 32 8.10 -12.31 10.40
CA GLN A 32 7.11 -11.37 9.91
C GLN A 32 6.24 -10.87 11.06
N MET A 33 6.27 -9.57 11.31
CA MET A 33 5.51 -8.98 12.41
C MET A 33 4.20 -8.35 11.97
N SER A 34 4.05 -8.10 10.71
CA SER A 34 2.80 -7.63 10.11
C SER A 34 2.40 -8.52 8.96
N VAL A 35 1.11 -8.66 8.77
CA VAL A 35 0.52 -9.28 7.59
C VAL A 35 -0.51 -8.35 7.01
N GLN A 36 -0.53 -8.22 5.69
CA GLN A 36 -1.53 -7.46 4.96
C GLN A 36 -2.29 -8.38 4.01
N PHE A 37 -3.57 -8.54 4.28
CA PHE A 37 -4.46 -9.22 3.35
C PHE A 37 -4.71 -8.33 2.13
N SER A 38 -4.55 -8.91 0.96
CA SER A 38 -4.66 -8.24 -0.33
C SER A 38 -5.29 -9.21 -1.33
N GLY A 39 -5.40 -8.79 -2.58
CA GLY A 39 -5.96 -9.61 -3.67
C GLY A 39 -6.79 -8.74 -4.59
N GLY A 40 -7.98 -9.19 -4.99
CA GLY A 40 -8.98 -8.35 -5.62
C GLY A 40 -9.53 -7.36 -4.59
N GLU A 41 -10.42 -7.85 -3.73
CA GLU A 41 -10.89 -7.15 -2.53
C GLU A 41 -10.99 -8.19 -1.38
N PRO A 42 -10.13 -8.12 -0.36
CA PRO A 42 -10.07 -9.16 0.67
C PRO A 42 -11.35 -9.27 1.51
N THR A 43 -12.09 -8.18 1.68
CA THR A 43 -13.33 -8.15 2.47
C THR A 43 -14.48 -8.95 1.84
N LEU A 44 -14.34 -9.36 0.59
CA LEU A 44 -15.31 -10.24 -0.10
C LEU A 44 -15.02 -11.74 0.13
N SER A 45 -13.84 -12.07 0.65
CA SER A 45 -13.52 -13.46 0.97
C SER A 45 -14.37 -13.95 2.15
N PRO A 46 -14.98 -15.15 2.05
CA PRO A 46 -15.73 -15.73 3.16
C PRO A 46 -14.84 -16.01 4.38
N TYR A 47 -13.54 -16.12 4.18
CA TYR A 47 -12.56 -16.38 5.24
C TYR A 47 -11.93 -15.13 5.83
N PHE A 48 -12.33 -13.91 5.41
CA PHE A 48 -11.63 -12.69 5.78
C PHE A 48 -11.51 -12.49 7.30
N LEU A 49 -12.61 -12.56 8.01
CA LEU A 49 -12.62 -12.36 9.47
C LEU A 49 -11.85 -13.47 10.20
N ASP A 50 -12.02 -14.72 9.77
CA ASP A 50 -11.32 -15.86 10.33
C ASP A 50 -9.81 -15.78 10.08
N ALA A 51 -9.39 -15.33 8.89
CA ALA A 51 -7.99 -15.13 8.55
C ALA A 51 -7.35 -14.03 9.39
N VAL A 52 -8.06 -12.92 9.62
CA VAL A 52 -7.62 -11.86 10.54
C VAL A 52 -7.45 -12.39 11.97
N ALA A 53 -8.43 -13.14 12.47
CA ALA A 53 -8.39 -13.73 13.80
C ALA A 53 -7.26 -14.76 13.94
N TYR A 54 -7.07 -15.59 12.92
CA TYR A 54 -6.00 -16.58 12.90
C TYR A 54 -4.61 -15.93 12.88
N ALA A 55 -4.40 -14.93 12.01
CA ALA A 55 -3.16 -14.19 11.96
C ALA A 55 -2.79 -13.59 13.33
N ARG A 56 -3.77 -13.00 14.02
CA ARG A 56 -3.57 -12.52 15.38
C ARG A 56 -3.20 -13.66 16.34
N LYS A 57 -3.92 -14.77 16.28
CA LYS A 57 -3.70 -15.94 17.15
C LYS A 57 -2.29 -16.51 17.02
N VAL A 58 -1.74 -16.59 15.80
CA VAL A 58 -0.40 -17.15 15.56
C VAL A 58 0.73 -16.17 15.86
N GLY A 59 0.42 -14.88 16.10
CA GLY A 59 1.38 -13.93 16.68
C GLY A 59 1.77 -12.75 15.79
N TYR A 60 1.03 -12.46 14.73
CA TYR A 60 1.24 -11.21 13.98
C TYR A 60 0.86 -10.02 14.85
N ASN A 61 1.79 -9.09 15.03
CA ASN A 61 1.58 -7.89 15.84
C ASN A 61 0.67 -6.86 15.14
N SER A 62 0.72 -6.82 13.83
CA SER A 62 -0.09 -5.92 13.02
C SER A 62 -0.76 -6.69 11.89
N VAL A 63 -2.08 -6.81 11.97
CA VAL A 63 -2.91 -7.40 10.92
C VAL A 63 -3.55 -6.26 10.14
N GLN A 64 -3.41 -6.28 8.84
CA GLN A 64 -3.76 -5.19 7.93
C GLN A 64 -4.59 -5.72 6.76
N ALA A 65 -5.38 -4.84 6.13
CA ALA A 65 -6.10 -5.15 4.90
C ALA A 65 -5.98 -4.01 3.90
N ALA A 66 -5.61 -4.34 2.65
CA ALA A 66 -5.70 -3.41 1.53
C ALA A 66 -7.10 -3.50 0.93
N THR A 67 -7.88 -2.42 1.02
CA THR A 67 -9.31 -2.46 0.71
C THR A 67 -9.79 -1.27 -0.10
N ASN A 68 -10.82 -1.49 -0.90
CA ASN A 68 -11.58 -0.43 -1.55
C ASN A 68 -12.57 0.26 -0.58
N GLY A 69 -12.83 -0.31 0.60
CA GLY A 69 -13.65 0.27 1.66
C GLY A 69 -15.17 0.10 1.49
N ILE A 70 -15.65 -0.53 0.43
CA ILE A 70 -17.09 -0.62 0.14
C ILE A 70 -17.83 -1.39 1.23
N GLU A 71 -17.34 -2.56 1.62
CA GLU A 71 -18.00 -3.39 2.65
C GLU A 71 -17.95 -2.73 4.04
N PHE A 72 -16.84 -2.03 4.34
CA PHE A 72 -16.73 -1.25 5.57
C PHE A 72 -17.67 -0.03 5.58
N ALA A 73 -17.97 0.57 4.43
CA ALA A 73 -18.94 1.66 4.34
C ALA A 73 -20.38 1.17 4.54
N LYS A 74 -20.70 -0.01 4.01
CA LYS A 74 -22.04 -0.61 4.09
C LYS A 74 -22.42 -1.04 5.51
N SER A 75 -21.46 -1.52 6.32
CA SER A 75 -21.75 -2.14 7.60
C SER A 75 -20.82 -1.71 8.72
N LYS A 76 -21.37 -0.99 9.70
CA LYS A 76 -20.68 -0.72 10.98
C LYS A 76 -20.39 -1.99 11.76
N GLU A 77 -21.32 -2.95 11.71
CA GLU A 77 -21.17 -4.23 12.40
C GLU A 77 -20.00 -5.01 11.82
N PHE A 78 -19.82 -5.05 10.50
CA PHE A 78 -18.67 -5.67 9.86
C PHE A 78 -17.34 -5.00 10.28
N CYS A 79 -17.33 -3.65 10.41
CA CYS A 79 -16.17 -2.94 10.93
C CYS A 79 -15.83 -3.37 12.37
N ARG A 80 -16.85 -3.52 13.23
CA ARG A 80 -16.68 -3.99 14.60
C ARG A 80 -16.16 -5.42 14.65
N GLN A 81 -16.74 -6.32 13.86
CA GLN A 81 -16.29 -7.71 13.77
C GLN A 81 -14.83 -7.80 13.29
N ALA A 82 -14.44 -6.99 12.30
CA ALA A 82 -13.06 -6.94 11.83
C ALA A 82 -12.09 -6.43 12.92
N ALA A 83 -12.48 -5.41 13.67
CA ALA A 83 -11.71 -4.90 14.80
C ALA A 83 -11.59 -5.95 15.92
N ASP A 84 -12.67 -6.61 16.28
CA ASP A 84 -12.71 -7.67 17.30
C ASP A 84 -11.87 -8.88 16.89
N SER A 85 -11.86 -9.23 15.61
CA SER A 85 -10.99 -10.26 15.04
C SER A 85 -9.50 -9.86 15.10
N GLY A 86 -9.19 -8.57 15.22
CA GLY A 86 -7.81 -8.07 15.38
C GLY A 86 -7.28 -7.26 14.21
N LEU A 87 -8.11 -6.83 13.28
CA LEU A 87 -7.72 -5.90 12.22
C LEU A 87 -7.23 -4.59 12.85
N ARG A 88 -5.98 -4.24 12.58
CA ARG A 88 -5.35 -3.04 13.15
C ARG A 88 -5.35 -1.87 12.19
N TYR A 89 -5.04 -2.10 10.92
CA TYR A 89 -4.97 -1.07 9.90
C TYR A 89 -5.80 -1.44 8.68
N ALA A 90 -6.57 -0.49 8.18
CA ALA A 90 -7.16 -0.53 6.86
C ALA A 90 -6.36 0.39 5.93
N TYR A 91 -5.67 -0.20 4.96
CA TYR A 91 -5.01 0.50 3.86
C TYR A 91 -6.07 0.81 2.81
N LEU A 92 -6.71 1.95 3.01
CA LEU A 92 -7.88 2.35 2.22
C LEU A 92 -7.42 3.04 0.94
N GLN A 93 -7.79 2.47 -0.19
CA GLN A 93 -7.59 3.12 -1.48
C GLN A 93 -8.25 4.50 -1.50
N PHE A 94 -7.48 5.55 -1.86
CA PHE A 94 -7.91 6.94 -1.74
C PHE A 94 -7.23 7.81 -2.80
N ASP A 95 -7.74 7.79 -4.04
CA ASP A 95 -7.02 8.34 -5.21
C ASP A 95 -7.21 9.85 -5.42
N GLY A 96 -8.07 10.49 -4.63
CA GLY A 96 -8.32 11.93 -4.71
C GLY A 96 -9.53 12.37 -3.91
N ILE A 97 -9.69 13.68 -3.77
CA ILE A 97 -10.81 14.33 -3.09
C ILE A 97 -11.94 14.55 -4.09
N GLY A 98 -13.14 14.08 -3.74
CA GLY A 98 -14.34 14.17 -4.57
C GLY A 98 -14.58 12.95 -5.46
N ASN A 99 -15.85 12.77 -5.88
CA ASN A 99 -16.26 11.63 -6.70
C ASN A 99 -15.63 11.68 -8.11
N ALA A 100 -15.43 12.87 -8.66
CA ALA A 100 -14.81 13.07 -9.96
C ALA A 100 -13.36 12.54 -9.99
N ALA A 101 -12.54 12.85 -8.98
CA ALA A 101 -11.17 12.35 -8.86
C ALA A 101 -11.08 10.82 -8.75
N ASN A 102 -12.16 10.16 -8.35
CA ASN A 102 -12.26 8.72 -8.19
C ASN A 102 -13.01 8.02 -9.33
N SER A 103 -13.47 8.76 -10.36
CA SER A 103 -14.34 8.25 -11.44
C SER A 103 -13.74 7.10 -12.26
N HIS A 104 -12.41 7.05 -12.37
CA HIS A 104 -11.68 5.98 -13.06
C HIS A 104 -11.92 4.59 -12.44
N ARG A 105 -12.40 4.53 -11.20
CA ARG A 105 -12.75 3.27 -10.50
C ARG A 105 -14.16 2.78 -10.84
N LYS A 106 -14.94 3.56 -11.60
CA LYS A 106 -16.27 3.20 -12.10
C LYS A 106 -17.34 2.95 -11.03
N VAL A 107 -17.19 3.54 -9.85
CA VAL A 107 -18.22 3.61 -8.81
C VAL A 107 -18.67 5.07 -8.69
N GLY A 108 -19.97 5.34 -8.85
CA GLY A 108 -20.47 6.69 -9.05
C GLY A 108 -20.39 7.62 -7.83
N ASN A 109 -20.32 7.06 -6.61
CA ASN A 109 -20.20 7.79 -5.35
C ASN A 109 -19.04 7.28 -4.50
N LEU A 110 -17.92 6.92 -5.14
CA LEU A 110 -16.82 6.25 -4.45
C LEU A 110 -16.20 7.09 -3.33
N PHE A 111 -16.14 8.41 -3.50
CA PHE A 111 -15.60 9.28 -2.45
C PHE A 111 -16.51 9.29 -1.21
N ASP A 112 -17.84 9.33 -1.38
CA ASP A 112 -18.79 9.24 -0.26
C ASP A 112 -18.64 7.89 0.48
N VAL A 113 -18.42 6.81 -0.29
CA VAL A 113 -18.12 5.49 0.26
C VAL A 113 -16.84 5.53 1.11
N LYS A 114 -15.77 6.21 0.62
CA LYS A 114 -14.53 6.34 1.38
C LYS A 114 -14.75 7.09 2.69
N LEU A 115 -15.46 8.19 2.65
CA LEU A 115 -15.76 8.99 3.86
C LEU A 115 -16.52 8.16 4.89
N LYS A 116 -17.53 7.41 4.44
CA LYS A 116 -18.32 6.55 5.33
C LYS A 116 -17.49 5.39 5.90
N ALA A 117 -16.66 4.75 5.08
CA ALA A 117 -15.74 3.72 5.53
C ALA A 117 -14.76 4.24 6.59
N ILE A 118 -14.21 5.45 6.39
CA ILE A 118 -13.32 6.11 7.35
C ILE A 118 -14.00 6.28 8.70
N GLU A 119 -15.23 6.79 8.72
CA GLU A 119 -15.97 6.97 9.97
C GLU A 119 -16.27 5.64 10.67
N ASN A 120 -16.80 4.67 9.94
CA ASN A 120 -17.16 3.37 10.50
C ASN A 120 -15.94 2.64 11.08
N LEU A 121 -14.81 2.63 10.35
CA LEU A 121 -13.56 2.02 10.79
C LEU A 121 -12.97 2.76 12.01
N HIS A 122 -13.02 4.10 11.99
CA HIS A 122 -12.57 4.89 13.12
C HIS A 122 -13.40 4.60 14.37
N GLU A 123 -14.73 4.56 14.26
CA GLU A 123 -15.64 4.23 15.36
C GLU A 123 -15.34 2.82 15.93
N ALA A 124 -15.07 1.86 15.05
CA ALA A 124 -14.69 0.50 15.44
C ALA A 124 -13.28 0.38 16.05
N GLY A 125 -12.45 1.42 15.97
CA GLY A 125 -11.10 1.40 16.51
C GLY A 125 -10.01 0.91 15.54
N VAL A 126 -10.33 0.74 14.27
CA VAL A 126 -9.36 0.41 13.22
C VAL A 126 -8.63 1.69 12.79
N GLU A 127 -7.33 1.62 12.64
CA GLU A 127 -6.50 2.72 12.15
C GLU A 127 -6.54 2.76 10.62
N LEU A 128 -6.45 3.97 10.08
CA LEU A 128 -6.59 4.22 8.66
C LEU A 128 -5.29 4.69 8.02
N VAL A 129 -5.00 4.12 6.87
CA VAL A 129 -3.92 4.54 5.99
C VAL A 129 -4.51 4.81 4.61
N PRO A 130 -4.81 6.08 4.25
CA PRO A 130 -5.14 6.43 2.88
C PRO A 130 -4.00 6.04 1.95
N VAL A 131 -4.32 5.27 0.91
CA VAL A 131 -3.35 4.80 -0.10
C VAL A 131 -3.71 5.38 -1.45
N THR A 132 -2.82 6.17 -1.99
CA THR A 132 -3.02 6.86 -3.27
C THR A 132 -2.03 6.37 -4.31
N THR A 133 -2.53 5.81 -5.40
CA THR A 133 -1.68 5.58 -6.59
C THR A 133 -1.59 6.89 -7.37
N ILE A 134 -0.36 7.41 -7.55
CA ILE A 134 -0.15 8.68 -8.24
C ILE A 134 0.38 8.46 -9.64
N VAL A 135 -0.27 9.11 -10.58
CA VAL A 135 0.10 9.12 -12.00
C VAL A 135 0.29 10.58 -12.42
N ASN A 136 1.47 10.89 -12.94
CA ASN A 136 1.77 12.24 -13.41
C ASN A 136 0.79 12.67 -14.51
N GLY A 137 0.31 13.92 -14.45
CA GLY A 137 -0.67 14.48 -15.39
C GLY A 137 -2.08 13.91 -15.25
N ILE A 138 -2.37 13.05 -14.24
CA ILE A 138 -3.71 12.50 -14.00
C ILE A 138 -4.25 12.91 -12.63
N ASN A 139 -3.52 12.62 -11.55
CA ASN A 139 -3.96 12.92 -10.19
C ASN A 139 -2.85 13.47 -9.28
N ASN A 140 -1.71 13.86 -9.82
CA ASN A 140 -0.65 14.47 -9.02
C ASN A 140 -1.09 15.81 -8.38
N GLU A 141 -2.05 16.51 -8.96
CA GLU A 141 -2.66 17.71 -8.36
C GLU A 141 -3.52 17.40 -7.12
N GLN A 142 -3.85 16.13 -6.88
CA GLN A 142 -4.59 15.71 -5.70
C GLN A 142 -3.70 15.50 -4.46
N VAL A 143 -2.38 15.48 -4.61
CA VAL A 143 -1.43 15.21 -3.51
C VAL A 143 -1.64 16.18 -2.35
N GLY A 144 -1.64 17.48 -2.62
CA GLY A 144 -1.85 18.49 -1.59
C GLY A 144 -3.23 18.44 -0.95
N ARG A 145 -4.27 18.14 -1.73
CA ARG A 145 -5.64 18.00 -1.22
C ARG A 145 -5.77 16.82 -0.26
N ILE A 146 -5.15 15.69 -0.59
CA ILE A 146 -5.15 14.49 0.28
C ILE A 146 -4.37 14.78 1.57
N VAL A 147 -3.21 15.44 1.48
CA VAL A 147 -2.46 15.86 2.67
C VAL A 147 -3.27 16.83 3.51
N GLN A 148 -3.91 17.82 2.90
CA GLN A 148 -4.76 18.78 3.61
C GLN A 148 -5.94 18.10 4.30
N PHE A 149 -6.58 17.13 3.63
CA PHE A 149 -7.65 16.34 4.24
C PHE A 149 -7.15 15.60 5.51
N ALA A 150 -5.93 15.05 5.47
CA ALA A 150 -5.34 14.42 6.65
C ALA A 150 -5.00 15.43 7.77
N LEU A 151 -4.52 16.62 7.41
CA LEU A 151 -4.25 17.71 8.36
C LEU A 151 -5.53 18.23 9.02
N ASP A 152 -6.62 18.29 8.27
CA ASP A 152 -7.93 18.71 8.79
C ASP A 152 -8.59 17.64 9.69
N ASN A 153 -8.19 16.37 9.54
CA ASN A 153 -8.71 15.22 10.28
C ASN A 153 -7.66 14.50 11.15
N PRO A 154 -6.86 15.21 11.98
CA PRO A 154 -5.70 14.63 12.68
C PRO A 154 -6.07 13.65 13.79
N ARG A 155 -7.36 13.49 14.10
CA ARG A 155 -7.84 12.47 15.05
C ARG A 155 -8.01 11.10 14.41
N MET A 156 -8.22 11.09 13.08
CA MET A 156 -8.47 9.89 12.29
C MET A 156 -7.28 9.47 11.45
N MET A 157 -6.47 10.44 10.99
CA MET A 157 -5.37 10.23 10.07
C MET A 157 -4.03 10.36 10.78
N SER A 158 -3.23 9.31 10.75
CA SER A 158 -1.85 9.32 11.25
C SER A 158 -0.84 8.93 10.17
N PHE A 159 -1.31 8.53 9.01
CA PHE A 159 -0.47 8.08 7.91
C PHE A 159 -1.14 8.39 6.57
N CYS A 160 -0.37 8.83 5.57
CA CYS A 160 -0.76 8.87 4.16
C CYS A 160 0.29 8.12 3.35
N SER A 161 -0.13 7.14 2.58
CA SER A 161 0.74 6.34 1.73
C SER A 161 0.54 6.70 0.26
N PHE A 162 1.55 7.26 -0.36
CA PHE A 162 1.55 7.59 -1.77
C PHE A 162 2.37 6.55 -2.55
N GLN A 163 1.81 6.06 -3.62
CA GLN A 163 2.43 5.04 -4.45
C GLN A 163 2.60 5.56 -5.88
N PRO A 164 3.80 6.05 -6.25
CA PRO A 164 4.08 6.33 -7.64
C PRO A 164 3.72 5.15 -8.53
N VAL A 165 3.10 5.42 -9.66
CA VAL A 165 2.62 4.38 -10.58
C VAL A 165 3.75 3.45 -11.00
N SER A 166 3.47 2.16 -10.96
CA SER A 166 4.28 1.09 -11.54
C SER A 166 3.54 0.54 -12.75
N PHE A 167 4.20 0.50 -13.90
CA PHE A 167 3.63 0.01 -15.15
C PHE A 167 3.72 -1.51 -15.18
N THR A 168 2.78 -2.15 -14.52
CA THR A 168 2.67 -3.59 -14.37
C THR A 168 1.30 -4.06 -14.82
N GLY A 169 1.17 -5.31 -15.11
CA GLY A 169 -0.11 -5.87 -15.44
C GLY A 169 -0.63 -5.33 -16.78
N ARG A 170 -1.80 -4.72 -16.80
CA ARG A 170 -2.41 -4.17 -18.02
C ARG A 170 -1.62 -3.01 -18.65
N ASP A 171 -0.80 -2.34 -17.86
CA ASP A 171 0.04 -1.23 -18.30
C ASP A 171 1.49 -1.67 -18.58
N GLU A 172 1.77 -2.97 -18.57
CA GLU A 172 3.12 -3.49 -18.80
C GLU A 172 3.64 -3.19 -20.22
N ALA A 173 2.74 -3.22 -21.23
CA ALA A 173 3.03 -2.87 -22.60
C ALA A 173 2.74 -1.38 -22.92
N ILE A 174 3.04 -0.48 -22.01
CA ILE A 174 2.85 0.96 -22.17
C ILE A 174 3.84 1.53 -23.19
N THR A 175 3.38 2.46 -24.06
CA THR A 175 4.29 3.14 -24.98
C THR A 175 5.26 4.06 -24.24
N ASP A 176 6.43 4.33 -24.83
CA ASP A 176 7.45 5.18 -24.22
C ASP A 176 6.95 6.60 -23.97
N GLU A 177 6.21 7.19 -24.91
CA GLU A 177 5.64 8.53 -24.75
C GLU A 177 4.69 8.59 -23.57
N ARG A 178 3.78 7.61 -23.47
CA ARG A 178 2.83 7.53 -22.36
C ARG A 178 3.54 7.28 -21.04
N ARG A 179 4.54 6.39 -21.03
CA ARG A 179 5.34 6.07 -19.84
C ARG A 179 6.08 7.30 -19.32
N LEU A 180 6.76 8.04 -20.21
CA LEU A 180 7.48 9.27 -19.84
C LEU A 180 6.52 10.35 -19.32
N ALA A 181 5.37 10.53 -19.96
CA ALA A 181 4.37 11.51 -19.55
C ALA A 181 3.73 11.17 -18.19
N GLN A 182 3.51 9.88 -17.90
CA GLN A 182 2.81 9.42 -16.71
C GLN A 182 3.73 9.01 -15.56
N ARG A 183 5.05 8.91 -15.78
CA ARG A 183 6.00 8.54 -14.74
C ARG A 183 5.97 9.56 -13.61
N TYR A 184 5.78 9.06 -12.41
CA TYR A 184 5.89 9.81 -11.17
C TYR A 184 6.96 9.18 -10.29
N THR A 185 7.67 9.96 -9.49
CA THR A 185 8.77 9.49 -8.64
C THR A 185 8.61 10.00 -7.20
N LEU A 186 9.38 9.45 -6.28
CA LEU A 186 9.41 9.92 -4.90
C LEU A 186 9.90 11.38 -4.77
N SER A 187 10.77 11.81 -5.66
CA SER A 187 11.20 13.20 -5.73
C SER A 187 10.06 14.13 -6.14
N HIS A 188 9.27 13.74 -7.16
CA HIS A 188 8.06 14.49 -7.53
C HIS A 188 7.11 14.62 -6.35
N LEU A 189 6.88 13.53 -5.57
CA LEU A 189 6.04 13.58 -4.39
C LEU A 189 6.49 14.63 -3.38
N ALA A 190 7.79 14.66 -3.04
CA ALA A 190 8.33 15.62 -2.09
C ALA A 190 8.14 17.06 -2.56
N HIS A 191 8.36 17.32 -3.85
CA HIS A 191 8.18 18.65 -4.46
C HIS A 191 6.69 19.04 -4.54
N ASP A 192 5.80 18.11 -4.92
CA ASP A 192 4.36 18.39 -5.00
C ASP A 192 3.76 18.66 -3.62
N VAL A 193 4.16 17.92 -2.58
CA VAL A 193 3.73 18.20 -1.21
C VAL A 193 4.16 19.63 -0.82
N LYS A 194 5.43 20.01 -1.07
CA LYS A 194 5.90 21.37 -0.79
C LYS A 194 5.13 22.42 -1.59
N LYS A 195 5.00 22.22 -2.89
CA LYS A 195 4.33 23.16 -3.80
C LYS A 195 2.85 23.37 -3.44
N GLN A 196 2.14 22.29 -3.12
CA GLN A 196 0.69 22.30 -2.95
C GLN A 196 0.26 22.62 -1.52
N THR A 197 1.09 22.36 -0.51
CA THR A 197 0.73 22.57 0.91
C THR A 197 1.61 23.60 1.63
N GLY A 198 2.73 23.97 1.06
CA GLY A 198 3.75 24.78 1.74
C GLY A 198 4.59 24.01 2.77
N LEU A 199 4.25 22.77 3.09
CA LEU A 199 4.91 21.95 4.10
C LEU A 199 6.06 21.13 3.51
N GLY A 200 7.10 20.94 4.33
CA GLY A 200 8.22 20.05 4.02
C GLY A 200 9.18 20.63 2.98
N GLU A 201 10.46 20.68 3.33
CA GLU A 201 11.54 20.98 2.38
C GLU A 201 12.04 19.67 1.78
N PRO A 202 11.97 19.46 0.44
CA PRO A 202 12.28 18.18 -0.20
C PRO A 202 13.63 17.59 0.19
N ALA A 203 14.66 18.42 0.30
CA ALA A 203 16.02 18.00 0.63
C ALA A 203 16.29 17.84 2.14
N ARG A 204 15.44 18.40 3.01
CA ARG A 204 15.67 18.40 4.47
C ARG A 204 14.75 17.41 5.20
N ASP A 205 13.47 17.33 4.78
CA ASP A 205 12.42 16.74 5.61
C ASP A 205 12.04 15.32 5.20
N TRP A 206 12.55 14.86 4.05
CA TRP A 206 12.26 13.55 3.50
C TRP A 206 13.42 12.60 3.70
N PHE A 207 13.17 11.48 4.33
CA PHE A 207 14.17 10.46 4.65
C PHE A 207 13.78 9.12 4.03
N PRO A 208 14.76 8.30 3.63
CA PRO A 208 14.49 6.92 3.29
C PRO A 208 13.75 6.21 4.43
N LEU A 209 12.80 5.34 4.12
CA LEU A 209 12.05 4.60 5.16
C LEU A 209 12.98 3.74 6.02
N SER A 210 14.11 3.28 5.48
CA SER A 210 15.16 2.56 6.23
C SER A 210 15.81 3.40 7.35
N PHE A 211 15.64 4.71 7.34
CA PHE A 211 16.14 5.60 8.39
C PHE A 211 15.61 5.23 9.81
N VAL A 212 14.41 4.67 9.89
CA VAL A 212 13.81 4.25 11.16
C VAL A 212 14.53 3.07 11.82
N SER A 213 15.34 2.31 11.07
CA SER A 213 16.04 1.11 11.58
C SER A 213 16.95 1.45 12.76
N THR A 214 17.66 2.57 12.73
CA THR A 214 18.52 3.02 13.84
C THR A 214 17.76 3.19 15.15
N PHE A 215 16.52 3.69 15.07
CA PHE A 215 15.65 3.85 16.24
C PHE A 215 15.04 2.52 16.70
N SER A 216 14.79 1.62 15.77
CA SER A 216 14.35 0.25 16.07
C SER A 216 15.43 -0.53 16.82
N ASP A 217 16.69 -0.43 16.40
CA ASP A 217 17.83 -1.04 17.06
C ASP A 217 18.01 -0.49 18.49
N TRP A 218 17.81 0.82 18.68
CA TRP A 218 17.78 1.41 20.01
C TRP A 218 16.62 0.85 20.87
N ALA A 219 15.45 0.67 20.29
CA ALA A 219 14.31 0.11 21.02
C ALA A 219 14.57 -1.34 21.44
N ASP A 220 15.20 -2.15 20.59
CA ASP A 220 15.65 -3.50 20.95
C ASP A 220 16.66 -3.48 22.11
N LEU A 221 17.60 -2.54 22.07
CA LEU A 221 18.61 -2.38 23.13
C LEU A 221 17.97 -2.03 24.49
N VAL A 222 16.94 -1.20 24.49
CA VAL A 222 16.31 -0.68 25.72
C VAL A 222 15.22 -1.61 26.25
N HIS A 223 14.44 -2.20 25.38
CA HIS A 223 13.26 -2.99 25.72
C HIS A 223 13.46 -4.50 25.50
N GLY A 224 14.55 -4.90 24.89
CA GLY A 224 14.86 -6.27 24.52
C GLY A 224 14.41 -6.63 23.10
N PRO A 225 14.88 -7.77 22.57
CA PRO A 225 14.62 -8.18 21.18
C PRO A 225 13.14 -8.50 20.91
N ASP A 226 12.32 -8.59 21.94
CA ASP A 226 10.88 -8.81 21.86
C ASP A 226 10.08 -7.51 21.88
N ALA A 227 10.74 -6.36 21.90
CA ALA A 227 10.08 -5.08 21.86
C ALA A 227 9.33 -4.90 20.55
N ALA A 228 8.07 -4.50 20.62
CA ALA A 228 7.25 -4.28 19.43
C ALA A 228 7.85 -3.22 18.48
N TRP A 229 8.64 -2.32 19.03
CA TRP A 229 9.33 -1.28 18.31
C TRP A 229 10.54 -1.76 17.51
N GLY A 230 11.38 -2.57 18.08
CA GLY A 230 12.50 -3.17 17.41
C GLY A 230 12.11 -4.06 16.22
N GLN A 231 10.88 -4.48 16.21
CA GLN A 231 10.30 -5.29 15.15
C GLN A 231 9.77 -4.47 13.96
N VAL A 232 9.70 -3.15 14.08
CA VAL A 232 9.32 -2.21 13.00
C VAL A 232 10.56 -1.77 12.21
N SER A 233 11.58 -2.59 12.15
CA SER A 233 12.75 -2.30 11.34
C SER A 233 12.39 -2.31 9.87
N CYS A 234 12.62 -1.18 9.20
CA CYS A 234 12.46 -1.06 7.76
C CYS A 234 13.81 -1.19 7.08
N GLY A 235 14.25 -2.43 6.87
CA GLY A 235 15.50 -2.74 6.18
C GLY A 235 15.42 -2.66 4.65
N CYS A 236 14.38 -2.05 4.08
CA CYS A 236 14.24 -1.93 2.64
C CYS A 236 15.35 -1.04 2.04
N HIS A 237 15.65 -1.28 0.77
CA HIS A 237 16.59 -0.44 0.03
C HIS A 237 16.15 1.05 0.08
N PRO A 238 17.07 2.00 0.25
CA PRO A 238 16.73 3.43 0.39
C PRO A 238 15.87 3.99 -0.74
N ASN A 239 16.01 3.47 -1.95
CA ASN A 239 15.23 3.91 -3.12
C ASN A 239 13.82 3.30 -3.17
N CYS A 240 13.44 2.42 -2.23
CA CYS A 240 12.09 1.85 -2.21
C CYS A 240 11.05 2.81 -1.68
N GLY A 241 11.43 3.68 -0.74
CA GLY A 241 10.49 4.61 -0.17
C GLY A 241 11.14 5.71 0.63
N VAL A 242 10.45 6.83 0.71
CA VAL A 242 10.81 7.99 1.52
C VAL A 242 9.61 8.46 2.33
N GLY A 243 9.85 9.14 3.42
CA GLY A 243 8.80 9.69 4.26
C GLY A 243 9.20 10.93 5.01
N MET A 244 8.18 11.67 5.41
CA MET A 244 8.25 12.86 6.26
C MET A 244 7.29 12.71 7.42
N ALA A 245 7.71 13.12 8.61
CA ALA A 245 6.86 13.19 9.80
C ALA A 245 6.43 14.62 10.07
N ILE A 246 5.14 14.86 10.25
CA ILE A 246 4.55 16.16 10.56
C ILE A 246 3.92 16.10 11.95
N LEU A 247 4.31 16.99 12.84
CA LEU A 247 3.64 17.20 14.11
C LEU A 247 2.44 18.12 13.89
N ILE A 248 1.27 17.71 14.42
CA ILE A 248 0.02 18.46 14.31
C ILE A 248 -0.57 18.67 15.70
N ASP A 249 -0.97 19.89 16.01
CA ASP A 249 -1.84 20.20 17.14
C ASP A 249 -3.30 19.91 16.74
N LYS A 250 -3.94 18.94 17.38
CA LYS A 250 -5.32 18.54 17.04
C LYS A 250 -6.37 19.62 17.35
N HIS A 251 -6.03 20.62 18.16
CA HIS A 251 -6.94 21.71 18.52
C HIS A 251 -6.81 22.89 17.56
N THR A 252 -5.59 23.37 17.34
CA THR A 252 -5.34 24.55 16.51
C THR A 252 -5.12 24.23 15.03
N LYS A 253 -4.84 22.96 14.72
CA LYS A 253 -4.43 22.47 13.38
C LYS A 253 -3.07 22.99 12.92
N ASP A 254 -2.31 23.64 13.81
CA ASP A 254 -0.94 24.01 13.50
C ASP A 254 -0.11 22.76 13.21
N ALA A 255 0.65 22.80 12.14
CA ALA A 255 1.45 21.68 11.66
C ALA A 255 2.87 22.11 11.30
N ALA A 256 3.85 21.30 11.67
CA ALA A 256 5.25 21.50 11.30
C ALA A 256 5.96 20.17 11.06
N PRO A 257 6.83 20.05 10.04
CA PRO A 257 7.72 18.91 9.90
C PRO A 257 8.57 18.72 11.16
N VAL A 258 8.65 17.49 11.66
CA VAL A 258 9.45 17.19 12.88
C VAL A 258 10.91 17.58 12.68
N THR A 259 11.43 17.45 11.48
CA THR A 259 12.78 17.82 11.08
C THR A 259 13.03 19.33 11.01
N ALA A 260 11.99 20.14 11.05
CA ALA A 260 12.14 21.60 11.16
C ALA A 260 12.69 22.00 12.55
N PHE A 261 12.34 21.26 13.60
CA PHE A 261 12.74 21.54 14.99
C PHE A 261 13.57 20.43 15.65
N LEU A 262 13.82 19.32 14.95
CA LEU A 262 14.66 18.23 15.40
C LEU A 262 15.69 17.91 14.31
N ASN A 263 16.99 18.03 14.63
CA ASN A 263 18.03 17.66 13.69
C ASN A 263 18.13 16.13 13.58
N ALA A 264 17.37 15.57 12.63
CA ALA A 264 17.20 14.12 12.50
C ALA A 264 18.52 13.41 12.13
N ASP A 265 19.35 13.97 11.26
CA ASP A 265 20.64 13.38 10.86
C ASP A 265 21.60 13.26 12.05
N ARG A 266 21.70 14.33 12.85
CA ARG A 266 22.56 14.34 14.02
C ARG A 266 22.01 13.41 15.10
N LEU A 267 20.70 13.41 15.29
CA LEU A 267 20.04 12.50 16.23
C LEU A 267 20.29 11.03 15.84
N ALA A 268 20.12 10.66 14.57
CA ALA A 268 20.37 9.29 14.11
C ALA A 268 21.84 8.87 14.31
N LYS A 269 22.80 9.77 14.04
CA LYS A 269 24.24 9.52 14.31
C LYS A 269 24.52 9.32 15.80
N ASP A 270 23.85 10.06 16.67
CA ASP A 270 23.98 9.91 18.11
C ASP A 270 23.38 8.57 18.57
N VAL A 271 22.19 8.22 18.05
CA VAL A 271 21.52 6.97 18.38
C VAL A 271 22.33 5.76 17.90
N ALA A 272 22.93 5.82 16.70
CA ALA A 272 23.83 4.76 16.22
C ALA A 272 25.00 4.54 17.19
N LYS A 273 25.64 5.62 17.67
CA LYS A 273 26.71 5.52 18.69
C LYS A 273 26.24 4.94 20.02
N ILE A 274 24.98 5.23 20.41
CA ILE A 274 24.37 4.64 21.62
C ILE A 274 24.17 3.14 21.43
N ASN A 275 23.71 2.74 20.26
CA ASN A 275 23.50 1.34 19.90
C ASN A 275 24.83 0.57 19.87
N ASP A 276 25.86 1.11 19.23
CA ASP A 276 27.21 0.51 19.19
C ASP A 276 27.84 0.35 20.56
N ALA A 277 27.64 1.35 21.45
CA ALA A 277 28.18 1.31 22.80
C ALA A 277 27.46 0.31 23.73
N ALA A 278 26.19 -0.02 23.46
CA ALA A 278 25.37 -1.02 24.15
C ALA A 278 25.46 -1.01 25.70
N ARG A 279 25.45 0.19 26.31
CA ARG A 279 25.71 0.40 27.76
C ARG A 279 24.56 0.01 28.69
N GLY A 280 23.60 -0.76 28.20
CA GLY A 280 22.42 -1.20 28.93
C GLY A 280 21.30 -0.16 28.95
N LYS A 281 20.13 -0.60 29.44
CA LYS A 281 18.86 0.13 29.32
C LYS A 281 18.91 1.56 29.84
N PHE A 282 19.40 1.76 31.07
CA PHE A 282 19.38 3.08 31.72
C PHE A 282 20.27 4.11 30.98
N LEU A 283 21.52 3.75 30.72
CA LEU A 283 22.47 4.66 30.06
C LEU A 283 22.07 4.92 28.60
N SER A 284 21.54 3.93 27.91
CA SER A 284 21.04 4.10 26.54
C SER A 284 19.79 5.00 26.48
N SER A 285 18.89 4.89 27.45
CA SER A 285 17.72 5.78 27.56
C SER A 285 18.14 7.21 27.92
N LEU A 286 19.07 7.37 28.84
CA LEU A 286 19.64 8.69 29.20
C LEU A 286 20.36 9.31 28.02
N GLY A 287 21.15 8.53 27.28
CA GLY A 287 21.83 8.97 26.07
C GLY A 287 20.86 9.46 24.99
N MET A 288 19.76 8.74 24.78
CA MET A 288 18.69 9.16 23.87
C MET A 288 18.07 10.48 24.31
N ALA A 289 17.69 10.60 25.59
CA ALA A 289 17.10 11.84 26.11
C ALA A 289 18.04 13.04 25.92
N LEU A 290 19.31 12.91 26.27
CA LEU A 290 20.32 13.94 26.06
C LEU A 290 20.54 14.29 24.59
N SER A 291 20.50 13.29 23.70
CA SER A 291 20.62 13.50 22.27
C SER A 291 19.40 14.25 21.71
N VAL A 292 18.18 13.89 22.12
CA VAL A 292 16.97 14.62 21.74
C VAL A 292 17.06 16.08 22.23
N MET A 293 17.44 16.31 23.49
CA MET A 293 17.60 17.68 24.03
C MET A 293 18.59 18.52 23.22
N ARG A 294 19.74 17.94 22.86
CA ARG A 294 20.78 18.64 22.11
C ARG A 294 20.36 18.98 20.66
N ASN A 295 19.49 18.17 20.08
CA ASN A 295 19.08 18.28 18.69
C ASN A 295 17.71 18.98 18.52
N TYR A 296 17.08 19.42 19.62
CA TYR A 296 15.76 20.02 19.63
C TYR A 296 15.85 21.56 19.63
N ASP A 297 15.14 22.20 18.73
CA ASP A 297 15.01 23.65 18.61
C ASP A 297 13.58 24.08 18.98
N SER A 298 13.43 24.62 20.19
CA SER A 298 12.13 25.05 20.72
C SER A 298 11.52 26.26 19.99
N PHE A 299 12.32 27.02 19.26
CA PHE A 299 11.85 28.20 18.51
C PHE A 299 11.21 27.85 17.16
N LYS A 300 11.44 26.65 16.68
CA LYS A 300 10.94 26.18 15.37
C LYS A 300 9.79 25.18 15.49
N THR A 301 9.31 24.91 16.68
CA THR A 301 8.18 23.99 16.89
C THR A 301 6.84 24.69 16.70
N THR A 302 5.78 23.90 16.62
CA THR A 302 4.41 24.41 16.76
C THR A 302 4.22 25.03 18.15
N PRO A 303 3.43 26.11 18.29
CA PRO A 303 3.13 26.71 19.57
C PRO A 303 2.70 25.65 20.61
N HIS A 304 3.15 25.83 21.84
CA HIS A 304 2.85 24.93 22.96
C HIS A 304 3.47 23.53 22.94
N PHE A 305 4.22 23.14 21.90
CA PHE A 305 4.93 21.88 21.90
C PHE A 305 6.28 22.00 22.59
N THR A 306 6.41 21.39 23.75
CA THR A 306 7.62 21.46 24.58
C THR A 306 8.50 20.22 24.39
N LEU A 307 9.78 20.33 24.79
CA LEU A 307 10.68 19.18 24.84
C LEU A 307 10.10 18.02 25.66
N TYR A 308 9.45 18.32 26.79
CA TYR A 308 8.79 17.31 27.60
C TYR A 308 7.66 16.62 26.83
N ALA A 309 6.85 17.37 26.10
CA ALA A 309 5.81 16.81 25.23
C ALA A 309 6.42 15.91 24.13
N MET A 310 7.57 16.31 23.56
CA MET A 310 8.30 15.52 22.57
C MET A 310 8.76 14.19 23.16
N LEU A 311 9.41 14.17 24.31
CA LEU A 311 9.89 12.96 24.95
C LEU A 311 8.73 12.01 25.32
N LYS A 312 7.66 12.57 25.86
CA LYS A 312 6.44 11.80 26.20
C LYS A 312 5.73 11.25 24.97
N LYS A 313 5.73 12.01 23.86
CA LYS A 313 5.11 11.59 22.61
C LYS A 313 5.91 10.48 21.94
N PHE A 314 7.23 10.57 21.97
CA PHE A 314 8.11 9.55 21.41
C PHE A 314 7.81 8.18 22.03
N ASP A 315 7.70 8.09 23.35
CA ASP A 315 7.33 6.85 24.04
C ASP A 315 5.92 6.37 23.67
N LYS A 316 4.94 7.27 23.59
CA LYS A 316 3.53 6.92 23.34
C LYS A 316 3.19 6.60 21.87
N SER A 317 3.79 7.29 20.92
CA SER A 317 3.47 7.09 19.49
C SER A 317 3.92 5.73 18.98
N PHE A 318 4.95 5.22 19.58
CA PHE A 318 5.56 3.95 19.26
C PHE A 318 5.43 2.95 20.43
N GLY A 319 4.98 3.44 21.59
CA GLY A 319 4.76 2.62 22.76
C GLY A 319 3.59 1.67 22.55
N VAL A 320 3.88 0.41 22.57
CA VAL A 320 2.92 -0.63 22.85
C VAL A 320 2.57 -0.50 24.33
N SER A 321 1.32 -0.69 24.70
CA SER A 321 0.95 -0.69 26.14
C SER A 321 1.87 -1.64 26.91
N LYS A 322 2.20 -1.31 28.16
CA LYS A 322 3.04 -2.18 29.01
C LYS A 322 2.58 -3.64 29.04
N LYS A 323 1.28 -3.90 28.82
CA LYS A 323 0.70 -5.23 28.71
C LYS A 323 1.06 -5.95 27.41
N ALA A 324 1.27 -5.23 26.31
CA ALA A 324 1.69 -5.82 25.05
C ALA A 324 3.20 -6.15 25.00
N GLN A 325 3.98 -5.67 25.96
CA GLN A 325 5.42 -5.94 26.06
C GLN A 325 5.76 -7.24 26.82
N SER A 326 4.80 -7.92 27.42
CA SER A 326 5.05 -9.03 28.36
C SER A 326 5.07 -10.42 27.72
N GLY A 327 4.96 -10.55 26.42
CA GLY A 327 4.97 -11.86 25.77
C GLY A 327 6.07 -12.00 24.76
N GLY A 328 6.78 -13.06 24.84
CA GLY A 328 7.92 -13.36 24.00
C GLY A 328 7.63 -13.23 22.49
N TYR A 329 8.67 -13.21 21.74
CA TYR A 329 8.73 -13.04 20.30
C TYR A 329 7.65 -13.89 19.57
N GLY A 330 6.68 -13.28 18.88
CA GLY A 330 5.57 -13.93 18.16
C GLY A 330 4.34 -14.25 19.00
N LYS A 331 4.34 -13.85 20.23
CA LYS A 331 3.11 -13.91 21.02
C LYS A 331 2.45 -12.54 21.02
N VAL A 332 1.24 -12.46 20.51
CA VAL A 332 0.39 -11.28 20.71
C VAL A 332 0.07 -11.24 22.19
N THR A 333 0.64 -10.29 22.88
CA THR A 333 0.47 -10.13 24.29
C THR A 333 -0.26 -8.85 24.57
N GLY A 334 -1.42 -9.01 25.07
CA GLY A 334 -2.31 -7.96 25.46
C GLY A 334 -3.22 -7.49 24.33
N ASP A 335 -4.47 -7.44 24.66
CA ASP A 335 -5.49 -6.88 23.79
C ASP A 335 -5.33 -5.37 23.75
N ARG A 336 -5.24 -4.82 22.55
CA ARG A 336 -5.39 -3.41 22.30
C ARG A 336 -6.86 -3.07 22.51
N THR A 337 -7.19 -2.54 23.65
CA THR A 337 -8.56 -2.20 23.99
C THR A 337 -8.99 -0.90 23.28
N LEU A 338 -10.28 -0.71 23.07
CA LEU A 338 -10.83 0.56 22.60
C LEU A 338 -10.44 1.72 23.53
N GLU A 339 -10.29 1.47 24.83
CA GLU A 339 -9.83 2.46 25.80
C GLU A 339 -8.39 2.91 25.53
N ASP A 340 -7.48 1.99 25.21
CA ASP A 340 -6.09 2.32 24.84
C ASP A 340 -6.04 3.16 23.56
N ILE A 341 -6.90 2.83 22.60
CA ILE A 341 -7.04 3.58 21.35
C ILE A 341 -7.57 4.98 21.64
N GLN A 342 -8.61 5.11 22.43
CA GLN A 342 -9.21 6.39 22.81
C GLN A 342 -8.23 7.27 23.59
N LYS A 343 -7.50 6.73 24.56
CA LYS A 343 -6.44 7.45 25.30
C LYS A 343 -5.39 8.04 24.36
N ARG A 344 -5.01 7.31 23.32
CA ARG A 344 -4.07 7.79 22.32
C ARG A 344 -4.69 8.87 21.43
N ARG A 345 -5.97 8.74 21.10
CA ARG A 345 -6.72 9.69 20.27
C ARG A 345 -7.03 11.01 20.99
N THR A 346 -7.16 10.99 22.31
CA THR A 346 -7.37 12.19 23.14
C THR A 346 -6.11 13.01 23.38
N ASP A 347 -4.94 12.49 23.06
CA ASP A 347 -3.70 13.27 23.10
C ASP A 347 -3.81 14.50 22.18
N ARG A 348 -3.39 15.66 22.67
CA ARG A 348 -3.42 16.92 21.91
C ARG A 348 -2.65 16.84 20.60
N TRP A 349 -1.56 16.09 20.59
CA TRP A 349 -0.63 16.03 19.48
C TRP A 349 -0.84 14.80 18.60
N ASN A 350 -0.79 14.97 17.30
CA ASN A 350 -0.67 13.87 16.34
C ASN A 350 0.64 13.95 15.58
N ILE A 351 1.19 12.82 15.20
CA ILE A 351 2.26 12.72 14.21
C ILE A 351 1.64 12.09 12.96
N LEU A 352 1.57 12.88 11.90
CA LEU A 352 1.16 12.41 10.59
C LEU A 352 2.41 12.02 9.79
N PHE A 353 2.48 10.77 9.37
CA PHE A 353 3.50 10.32 8.42
C PHE A 353 2.97 10.46 7.00
N ILE A 354 3.71 11.15 6.17
CA ILE A 354 3.50 11.18 4.72
C ILE A 354 4.63 10.36 4.13
N ALA A 355 4.31 9.25 3.50
CA ALA A 355 5.31 8.37 2.93
C ALA A 355 4.99 8.03 1.48
N GLY A 356 6.02 7.91 0.67
CA GLY A 356 5.98 7.38 -0.68
C GLY A 356 6.66 6.02 -0.74
N MET A 357 6.00 5.03 -1.34
CA MET A 357 6.58 3.74 -1.66
C MET A 357 6.51 3.53 -3.17
N TRP A 358 7.68 3.40 -3.81
CA TRP A 358 7.76 3.23 -5.26
C TRP A 358 8.08 1.79 -5.60
N PHE A 359 7.08 1.05 -6.01
CA PHE A 359 7.22 -0.31 -6.50
C PHE A 359 7.86 -0.32 -7.89
N GLN A 360 8.62 -1.37 -8.17
CA GLN A 360 9.32 -1.51 -9.43
C GLN A 360 8.39 -1.98 -10.55
N ASP A 361 8.77 -1.66 -11.78
CA ASP A 361 8.22 -2.21 -13.02
C ASP A 361 9.37 -2.62 -13.95
N LEU A 362 9.08 -3.13 -15.13
CA LEU A 362 10.11 -3.61 -16.09
C LEU A 362 11.11 -2.51 -16.49
N TYR A 363 10.71 -1.24 -16.41
CA TYR A 363 11.52 -0.10 -16.88
C TYR A 363 12.44 0.49 -15.80
N ASN A 364 12.32 0.03 -14.55
CA ASN A 364 13.14 0.49 -13.43
C ASN A 364 13.55 -0.64 -12.48
N TYR A 365 13.60 -1.88 -12.99
CA TYR A 365 13.87 -3.05 -12.18
C TYR A 365 15.33 -3.06 -11.68
N ASP A 366 15.50 -3.22 -10.37
CA ASP A 366 16.79 -3.30 -9.69
C ASP A 366 16.77 -4.50 -8.72
N PHE A 367 17.61 -5.50 -8.99
CA PHE A 367 17.70 -6.72 -8.19
C PHE A 367 18.08 -6.45 -6.73
N ARG A 368 18.93 -5.44 -6.47
CA ARG A 368 19.30 -5.07 -5.09
C ARG A 368 18.11 -4.64 -4.26
N ARG A 369 17.13 -3.99 -4.89
CA ARG A 369 15.87 -3.63 -4.24
C ARG A 369 14.99 -4.84 -3.97
N THR A 370 15.01 -5.85 -4.82
CA THR A 370 14.27 -7.10 -4.61
C THR A 370 14.89 -7.97 -3.53
N GLU A 371 16.22 -8.04 -3.45
CA GLU A 371 16.95 -8.75 -2.40
C GLU A 371 16.72 -8.16 -1.01
N GLN A 372 16.58 -6.84 -0.91
CA GLN A 372 16.29 -6.12 0.32
C GLN A 372 14.79 -5.89 0.57
N CYS A 373 13.93 -6.64 -0.11
CA CYS A 373 12.49 -6.44 0.00
C CYS A 373 11.98 -6.91 1.37
N ILE A 374 11.29 -6.02 2.08
CA ILE A 374 10.63 -6.31 3.36
C ILE A 374 9.13 -6.54 3.23
N ILE A 375 8.64 -6.59 1.99
CA ILE A 375 7.21 -6.79 1.67
C ILE A 375 7.11 -8.00 0.73
N PRO A 376 7.34 -9.23 1.22
CA PRO A 376 7.15 -10.41 0.40
C PRO A 376 5.66 -10.76 0.29
N TYR A 377 5.31 -11.41 -0.83
CA TYR A 377 4.09 -12.20 -0.92
C TYR A 377 4.36 -13.60 -0.36
N ALA A 378 3.51 -14.04 0.55
CA ALA A 378 3.44 -15.44 0.93
C ALA A 378 2.61 -16.18 -0.11
N THR A 379 3.20 -17.17 -0.76
CA THR A 379 2.59 -18.00 -1.79
C THR A 379 2.75 -19.47 -1.47
N GLN A 380 2.03 -20.35 -2.16
CA GLN A 380 2.20 -21.80 -2.04
C GLN A 380 3.64 -22.25 -2.40
N GLU A 381 4.35 -21.47 -3.21
CA GLU A 381 5.74 -21.71 -3.63
C GLU A 381 6.78 -20.99 -2.73
N GLY A 382 6.35 -20.46 -1.58
CA GLY A 382 7.19 -19.73 -0.66
C GLY A 382 7.02 -18.22 -0.73
N GLU A 383 7.93 -17.50 -0.06
CA GLU A 383 7.90 -16.03 -0.04
C GLU A 383 8.64 -15.44 -1.25
N ILE A 384 7.95 -14.61 -1.99
CA ILE A 384 8.49 -13.92 -3.17
C ILE A 384 8.41 -12.41 -2.94
N SER A 385 9.50 -11.67 -3.18
CA SER A 385 9.50 -10.22 -3.00
C SER A 385 8.38 -9.55 -3.81
N PHE A 386 7.75 -8.52 -3.27
CA PHE A 386 6.61 -7.83 -3.89
C PHE A 386 6.88 -7.44 -5.35
N CYS A 387 8.04 -6.83 -5.61
CA CYS A 387 8.38 -6.39 -6.95
C CYS A 387 8.65 -7.58 -7.89
N ALA A 388 9.38 -8.61 -7.44
CA ALA A 388 9.61 -9.80 -8.26
C ALA A 388 8.33 -10.56 -8.59
N TYR A 389 7.38 -10.62 -7.64
CA TYR A 389 6.09 -11.27 -7.85
C TYR A 389 5.27 -10.58 -8.94
N ASN A 390 5.26 -9.25 -8.97
CA ASN A 390 4.41 -8.47 -9.86
C ASN A 390 5.05 -8.06 -11.18
N THR A 391 6.39 -8.21 -11.33
CA THR A 391 7.15 -7.74 -12.50
C THR A 391 8.20 -8.78 -12.91
N GLY A 392 8.97 -8.48 -13.94
CA GLY A 392 10.09 -9.30 -14.38
C GLY A 392 9.65 -10.58 -15.05
N ILE A 393 10.06 -11.73 -14.52
CA ILE A 393 9.75 -13.04 -15.09
C ILE A 393 8.28 -13.46 -14.97
N GLY A 394 7.44 -12.64 -14.30
CA GLY A 394 6.02 -12.92 -14.18
C GLY A 394 5.68 -14.01 -13.15
N TRP A 395 6.38 -14.06 -12.02
CA TRP A 395 6.12 -15.03 -10.95
C TRP A 395 4.65 -15.13 -10.57
N ARG A 396 3.96 -14.00 -10.57
CA ARG A 396 2.52 -13.97 -10.31
C ARG A 396 1.75 -14.84 -11.27
N ASN A 397 1.97 -14.68 -12.58
CA ASN A 397 1.27 -15.46 -13.60
C ASN A 397 1.60 -16.94 -13.51
N ILE A 398 2.82 -17.29 -13.13
CA ILE A 398 3.27 -18.67 -12.96
C ILE A 398 2.57 -19.29 -11.75
N VAL A 399 2.69 -18.69 -10.57
CA VAL A 399 2.15 -19.23 -9.32
C VAL A 399 0.62 -19.27 -9.35
N GLU A 400 -0.03 -18.17 -9.73
CA GLU A 400 -1.50 -18.13 -9.80
C GLU A 400 -2.06 -19.13 -10.81
N LYS A 401 -1.31 -19.44 -11.88
CA LYS A 401 -1.73 -20.45 -12.85
C LYS A 401 -1.51 -21.88 -12.34
N MET A 402 -0.41 -22.14 -11.63
CA MET A 402 -0.16 -23.46 -11.03
C MET A 402 -1.27 -23.84 -10.03
N HIS A 403 -1.79 -22.83 -9.32
CA HIS A 403 -2.81 -22.99 -8.28
C HIS A 403 -4.19 -22.43 -8.69
N MET A 404 -4.48 -22.33 -9.99
CA MET A 404 -5.75 -21.80 -10.43
C MET A 404 -6.92 -22.69 -9.97
N THR A 405 -7.97 -22.06 -9.45
CA THR A 405 -9.18 -22.76 -8.97
C THR A 405 -10.27 -22.83 -10.02
N ALA A 406 -10.34 -21.82 -10.89
CA ALA A 406 -11.33 -21.78 -11.98
C ALA A 406 -10.85 -20.91 -13.13
N THR A 407 -11.40 -21.13 -14.34
CA THR A 407 -11.34 -20.11 -15.38
C THR A 407 -12.23 -18.93 -14.98
N LEU A 408 -11.87 -17.72 -15.42
CA LEU A 408 -12.67 -16.52 -15.13
C LEU A 408 -14.11 -16.63 -15.63
N THR A 409 -14.31 -17.25 -16.79
CA THR A 409 -15.65 -17.49 -17.35
C THR A 409 -16.46 -18.38 -16.43
N LYS A 410 -15.94 -19.55 -16.06
CA LYS A 410 -16.61 -20.49 -15.16
C LYS A 410 -16.94 -19.85 -13.82
N TRP A 411 -16.00 -19.09 -13.25
CA TRP A 411 -16.21 -18.41 -11.98
C TRP A 411 -17.36 -17.39 -12.06
N TYR A 412 -17.44 -16.61 -13.15
CA TYR A 412 -18.54 -15.66 -13.34
C TYR A 412 -19.88 -16.35 -13.64
N ASP A 413 -19.87 -17.51 -14.30
CA ASP A 413 -21.08 -18.30 -14.54
C ASP A 413 -21.65 -18.83 -13.20
N GLU A 414 -20.78 -19.21 -12.27
CA GLU A 414 -21.17 -19.76 -10.96
C GLU A 414 -21.51 -18.69 -9.92
N HIS A 415 -20.76 -17.57 -9.88
CA HIS A 415 -20.86 -16.56 -8.82
C HIS A 415 -21.47 -15.23 -9.28
N GLY A 416 -21.63 -15.04 -10.59
CA GLY A 416 -22.02 -13.75 -11.14
C GLY A 416 -20.95 -12.68 -11.01
N ARG A 417 -21.28 -11.48 -11.45
CA ARG A 417 -20.44 -10.29 -11.22
C ARG A 417 -20.96 -9.55 -10.00
N HIS A 418 -20.04 -9.04 -9.18
CA HIS A 418 -20.42 -8.16 -8.07
C HIS A 418 -21.32 -7.03 -8.57
N GLU A 419 -22.40 -6.75 -7.84
CA GLU A 419 -23.45 -5.78 -8.25
C GLU A 419 -22.93 -4.37 -8.57
N ILE A 420 -21.81 -3.97 -7.92
CA ILE A 420 -21.16 -2.67 -8.08
C ILE A 420 -20.08 -2.72 -9.16
N PHE A 421 -19.80 -3.90 -9.72
CA PHE A 421 -18.77 -4.05 -10.73
C PHE A 421 -19.17 -3.37 -12.04
N ALA A 422 -18.43 -2.32 -12.39
CA ALA A 422 -18.48 -1.56 -13.63
C ALA A 422 -19.79 -0.80 -13.93
N GLY A 423 -19.67 0.38 -14.49
CA GLY A 423 -20.76 1.13 -15.10
C GLY A 423 -21.28 2.32 -14.30
N GLY A 424 -20.51 2.84 -13.32
CA GLY A 424 -20.90 4.06 -12.59
C GLY A 424 -22.05 3.87 -11.59
N LYS A 425 -22.37 2.62 -11.24
CA LYS A 425 -23.37 2.33 -10.21
C LYS A 425 -22.96 2.96 -8.88
N LYS A 426 -23.94 3.42 -8.14
CA LYS A 426 -23.73 3.97 -6.80
C LYS A 426 -23.90 2.87 -5.75
N VAL A 427 -23.09 2.94 -4.71
CA VAL A 427 -23.28 2.14 -3.50
C VAL A 427 -24.39 2.77 -2.68
N SER A 428 -25.38 2.00 -2.26
CA SER A 428 -26.37 2.46 -1.29
C SER A 428 -25.70 2.65 0.06
N LEU A 429 -25.77 3.86 0.59
CA LEU A 429 -25.25 4.22 1.90
C LEU A 429 -26.43 4.72 2.74
N ASP A 430 -26.91 3.92 3.66
CA ASP A 430 -28.00 4.31 4.55
C ASP A 430 -27.51 5.38 5.53
N GLY A 431 -28.23 6.53 5.57
CA GLY A 431 -28.06 7.58 6.57
C GLY A 431 -26.65 8.21 6.59
N VAL A 432 -26.22 8.84 5.50
CA VAL A 432 -24.89 9.47 5.35
C VAL A 432 -24.81 10.80 6.11
N GLU A 433 -25.01 10.80 7.40
CA GLU A 433 -24.49 11.89 8.22
C GLU A 433 -23.04 11.57 8.60
N LEU A 434 -22.10 12.35 8.07
CA LEU A 434 -20.71 12.31 8.49
C LEU A 434 -20.57 13.17 9.77
N LYS A 435 -20.36 12.53 10.91
CA LYS A 435 -20.36 13.20 12.22
C LYS A 435 -18.97 13.65 12.69
N ALA A 436 -17.93 13.00 12.21
CA ALA A 436 -16.59 13.14 12.76
C ALA A 436 -15.58 13.74 11.78
N LEU A 437 -15.82 13.64 10.49
CA LEU A 437 -14.91 14.15 9.46
C LEU A 437 -15.11 15.65 9.22
N THR A 438 -14.01 16.38 9.13
CA THR A 438 -14.00 17.78 8.68
C THR A 438 -13.79 17.78 7.17
N LEU A 439 -14.80 18.24 6.43
CA LEU A 439 -14.70 18.52 5.00
C LEU A 439 -14.73 20.02 4.81
N LYS A 440 -13.75 20.59 4.12
CA LYS A 440 -13.84 21.97 3.66
C LYS A 440 -14.68 22.01 2.39
N ASP A 441 -15.60 22.95 2.32
CA ASP A 441 -16.56 23.11 1.20
C ASP A 441 -15.89 23.50 -0.14
N GLU A 442 -14.62 23.79 -0.17
CA GLU A 442 -13.83 24.07 -1.37
C GLU A 442 -13.46 22.81 -2.12
N ILE A 443 -14.42 22.10 -2.63
CA ILE A 443 -14.08 20.78 -3.19
C ILE A 443 -13.95 20.86 -4.68
N VAL A 444 -13.76 21.65 -5.42
CA VAL A 444 -13.57 21.70 -6.88
C VAL A 444 -14.27 22.90 -7.49
N THR A 445 -13.49 23.74 -8.11
CA THR A 445 -14.08 24.83 -8.91
C THR A 445 -14.92 24.23 -10.05
N THR A 446 -15.91 24.96 -10.53
CA THR A 446 -16.77 24.50 -11.63
C THR A 446 -15.98 24.23 -12.91
N GLU A 447 -14.82 24.86 -13.09
CA GLU A 447 -13.90 24.62 -14.21
C GLU A 447 -13.12 23.33 -14.03
N GLU A 448 -12.53 23.09 -12.86
CA GLU A 448 -11.87 21.82 -12.56
C GLU A 448 -12.82 20.63 -12.68
N GLN A 449 -14.10 20.80 -12.32
CA GLN A 449 -15.09 19.76 -12.50
C GLN A 449 -15.37 19.49 -13.99
N LYS A 450 -15.44 20.53 -14.82
CA LYS A 450 -15.59 20.38 -16.27
C LYS A 450 -14.40 19.68 -16.91
N ASP A 451 -13.19 20.01 -16.47
CA ASP A 451 -11.96 19.37 -16.97
C ASP A 451 -11.89 17.90 -16.53
N LEU A 452 -12.27 17.58 -15.30
CA LEU A 452 -12.34 16.21 -14.81
C LEU A 452 -13.41 15.40 -15.54
N ASP A 453 -14.58 16.01 -15.81
CA ASP A 453 -15.66 15.39 -16.57
C ASP A 453 -15.25 15.17 -18.03
N ALA A 454 -14.57 16.15 -18.64
CA ALA A 454 -14.03 16.03 -19.99
C ALA A 454 -12.96 14.91 -20.12
N LEU A 455 -12.06 14.82 -19.15
CA LEU A 455 -11.08 13.72 -19.05
C LEU A 455 -11.76 12.36 -18.85
N GLY A 456 -12.82 12.31 -18.02
CA GLY A 456 -13.64 11.12 -17.81
C GLY A 456 -14.35 10.67 -19.09
N ILE A 457 -14.94 11.61 -19.84
CA ILE A 457 -15.60 11.34 -21.13
C ILE A 457 -14.60 10.86 -22.18
N ALA A 458 -13.45 11.51 -22.31
CA ALA A 458 -12.40 11.10 -23.25
C ALA A 458 -11.85 9.70 -22.93
N LYS A 459 -11.70 9.38 -21.64
CA LYS A 459 -11.27 8.07 -21.18
C LYS A 459 -12.31 7.00 -21.47
N ASN A 460 -13.59 7.29 -21.21
CA ASN A 460 -14.70 6.37 -21.50
C ASN A 460 -14.82 6.06 -23.01
N ALA A 461 -14.72 7.09 -23.86
CA ALA A 461 -14.74 6.91 -25.31
C ALA A 461 -13.58 6.05 -25.82
N ARG A 462 -12.40 6.17 -25.21
CA ARG A 462 -11.24 5.33 -25.53
C ARG A 462 -11.44 3.89 -25.03
N GLU A 463 -11.98 3.71 -23.84
CA GLU A 463 -12.28 2.38 -23.29
C GLU A 463 -13.36 1.66 -24.13
N GLU A 464 -14.36 2.38 -24.63
CA GLU A 464 -15.35 1.83 -25.56
C GLU A 464 -14.70 1.37 -26.88
N LYS A 465 -13.79 2.17 -27.44
CA LYS A 465 -13.03 1.76 -28.63
C LYS A 465 -12.17 0.52 -28.39
N ILE A 466 -11.50 0.44 -27.23
CA ILE A 466 -10.72 -0.74 -26.85
C ILE A 466 -11.64 -1.94 -26.66
N ARG A 467 -12.79 -1.76 -26.04
CA ARG A 467 -13.79 -2.82 -25.84
C ARG A 467 -14.34 -3.34 -27.18
N ALA A 468 -14.72 -2.44 -28.07
CA ALA A 468 -15.20 -2.79 -29.42
C ALA A 468 -14.11 -3.53 -30.25
N ARG A 469 -12.85 -3.07 -30.13
CA ARG A 469 -11.71 -3.76 -30.73
C ARG A 469 -11.51 -5.17 -30.15
N ASN A 470 -11.57 -5.31 -28.83
CA ASN A 470 -11.41 -6.59 -28.17
C ASN A 470 -12.57 -7.56 -28.46
N GLU A 471 -13.80 -7.05 -28.59
CA GLU A 471 -14.94 -7.86 -29.05
C GLU A 471 -14.78 -8.32 -30.50
N LYS A 472 -14.30 -7.42 -31.37
CA LYS A 472 -13.98 -7.79 -32.76
C LYS A 472 -12.90 -8.87 -32.81
N MET A 473 -11.84 -8.73 -31.99
CA MET A 473 -10.77 -9.74 -31.91
C MET A 473 -11.26 -11.07 -31.30
N LYS A 474 -12.17 -11.06 -30.35
CA LYS A 474 -12.78 -12.29 -29.81
C LYS A 474 -13.62 -13.06 -30.81
N ASN A 475 -14.25 -12.36 -31.75
CA ASN A 475 -15.11 -12.92 -32.77
C ASN A 475 -14.32 -13.25 -34.05
N ASP A 476 -13.04 -12.95 -34.11
CA ASP A 476 -12.16 -13.29 -35.24
C ASP A 476 -11.66 -14.73 -35.06
N GLY A 477 -12.19 -15.63 -35.89
CA GLY A 477 -11.83 -17.05 -35.87
C GLY A 477 -10.32 -17.28 -36.10
N ALA A 478 -9.69 -16.51 -36.97
CA ALA A 478 -8.25 -16.60 -37.24
C ALA A 478 -7.41 -16.20 -36.02
N TYR A 479 -7.82 -15.16 -35.29
CA TYR A 479 -7.18 -14.75 -34.04
C TYR A 479 -7.31 -15.82 -32.95
N ASN A 480 -8.51 -16.36 -32.77
CA ASN A 480 -8.77 -17.40 -31.77
C ASN A 480 -7.97 -18.68 -32.09
N GLU A 481 -7.84 -19.05 -33.35
CA GLU A 481 -7.05 -20.20 -33.77
C GLU A 481 -5.55 -19.98 -33.55
N LYS A 482 -5.05 -18.77 -33.85
CA LYS A 482 -3.67 -18.33 -33.58
C LYS A 482 -3.37 -18.37 -32.08
N MET A 483 -4.27 -17.87 -31.25
CA MET A 483 -4.13 -17.90 -29.77
C MET A 483 -4.19 -19.32 -29.21
N ALA A 484 -5.10 -20.16 -29.73
CA ALA A 484 -5.20 -21.56 -29.33
C ALA A 484 -3.95 -22.37 -29.72
N ARG A 485 -3.35 -22.06 -30.91
CA ARG A 485 -2.09 -22.64 -31.32
C ARG A 485 -0.93 -22.20 -30.43
N LEU A 486 -0.80 -20.90 -30.13
CA LEU A 486 0.19 -20.34 -29.22
C LEU A 486 0.06 -20.94 -27.82
N TYR A 487 -1.16 -21.12 -27.35
CA TYR A 487 -1.42 -21.73 -26.05
C TYR A 487 -0.94 -23.19 -26.01
N ARG A 488 -1.24 -23.99 -27.07
CA ARG A 488 -0.76 -25.36 -27.18
C ARG A 488 0.76 -25.45 -27.28
N GLU A 489 1.38 -24.64 -28.14
CA GLU A 489 2.81 -24.69 -28.39
C GLU A 489 3.67 -24.16 -27.22
N VAL A 490 3.23 -23.07 -26.56
CA VAL A 490 4.04 -22.37 -25.55
C VAL A 490 3.69 -22.82 -24.13
N ILE A 491 2.42 -23.09 -23.89
CA ILE A 491 1.93 -23.34 -22.52
C ILE A 491 1.73 -24.83 -22.24
N LEU A 492 1.08 -25.56 -23.16
CA LEU A 492 0.90 -26.99 -23.01
C LEU A 492 2.10 -27.81 -23.51
N LYS A 493 3.08 -27.14 -24.13
CA LYS A 493 4.29 -27.79 -24.69
C LYS A 493 3.98 -28.88 -25.72
N GLU A 494 2.84 -28.78 -26.37
CA GLU A 494 2.42 -29.67 -27.45
C GLU A 494 2.98 -29.12 -28.75
N GLY A 495 4.21 -29.51 -29.13
CA GLY A 495 4.76 -29.12 -30.41
C GLY A 495 6.23 -29.54 -30.60
N PRO A 496 6.78 -29.44 -31.84
CA PRO A 496 8.09 -29.98 -32.17
C PRO A 496 9.27 -29.30 -31.47
N ALA A 497 9.06 -28.23 -30.68
CA ALA A 497 10.10 -27.50 -29.95
C ALA A 497 10.17 -27.83 -28.44
N ALA A 498 9.33 -28.74 -27.94
CA ALA A 498 9.43 -29.18 -26.53
C ALA A 498 10.58 -30.19 -26.41
N SER A 499 11.58 -29.88 -25.58
CA SER A 499 12.59 -30.88 -25.21
C SER A 499 11.94 -32.01 -24.43
N LYS A 500 12.49 -33.22 -24.52
CA LYS A 500 11.99 -34.40 -23.78
C LYS A 500 11.94 -34.17 -22.26
N ASP A 501 12.67 -33.17 -21.76
CA ASP A 501 12.76 -32.82 -20.32
C ASP A 501 11.92 -31.59 -19.95
N GLY A 502 11.11 -31.07 -20.86
CA GLY A 502 10.23 -29.93 -20.59
C GLY A 502 10.93 -28.57 -20.39
N PHE A 503 12.23 -28.48 -20.61
CA PHE A 503 13.00 -27.25 -20.50
C PHE A 503 13.22 -26.64 -21.89
N ILE A 504 12.78 -25.39 -22.09
CA ILE A 504 13.09 -24.63 -23.31
C ILE A 504 14.30 -23.76 -22.96
N PRO A 505 15.48 -23.94 -23.61
CA PRO A 505 16.63 -23.08 -23.37
C PRO A 505 16.31 -21.61 -23.65
N LEU A 506 16.88 -20.71 -22.87
CA LEU A 506 16.60 -19.26 -22.93
C LEU A 506 16.96 -18.65 -24.29
N ASP A 507 18.01 -19.15 -24.91
CA ASP A 507 18.48 -18.82 -26.25
C ASP A 507 17.45 -19.19 -27.36
N ALA A 508 16.78 -20.33 -27.20
CA ALA A 508 15.71 -20.73 -28.14
C ALA A 508 14.44 -19.87 -27.99
N LEU A 509 14.16 -19.36 -26.77
CA LEU A 509 13.10 -18.38 -26.53
C LEU A 509 13.47 -17.00 -27.06
N GLN A 510 14.72 -16.58 -26.91
CA GLN A 510 15.23 -15.32 -27.45
C GLN A 510 15.26 -15.33 -28.98
N ALA A 511 15.72 -16.38 -29.62
CA ALA A 511 15.73 -16.53 -31.07
C ALA A 511 14.32 -16.53 -31.68
N LYS A 512 13.33 -17.14 -30.97
CA LYS A 512 11.92 -17.09 -31.39
C LYS A 512 11.30 -15.71 -31.21
N ALA A 513 11.67 -14.99 -30.15
CA ALA A 513 11.18 -13.63 -29.89
C ALA A 513 11.73 -12.64 -30.94
N THR A 514 13.00 -12.76 -31.30
CA THR A 514 13.66 -11.92 -32.33
C THR A 514 13.06 -12.15 -33.72
N LYS A 515 12.93 -13.41 -34.11
CA LYS A 515 12.32 -13.76 -35.40
C LYS A 515 10.86 -13.29 -35.52
N LYS A 516 10.14 -13.29 -34.42
CA LYS A 516 8.73 -12.85 -34.36
C LYS A 516 8.59 -11.33 -34.31
N SER A 517 9.55 -10.61 -33.75
CA SER A 517 9.59 -9.14 -33.80
C SER A 517 9.93 -8.63 -35.21
N GLU A 518 10.76 -9.36 -35.93
CA GLU A 518 11.08 -9.07 -37.36
C GLU A 518 9.87 -9.33 -38.26
N GLU A 519 9.18 -10.46 -38.10
CA GLU A 519 7.95 -10.78 -38.84
C GLU A 519 6.80 -9.79 -38.57
N VAL A 520 6.66 -9.33 -37.34
CA VAL A 520 5.66 -8.30 -36.97
C VAL A 520 6.06 -6.92 -37.47
N ALA A 521 7.36 -6.60 -37.51
CA ALA A 521 7.85 -5.34 -38.02
C ALA A 521 7.67 -5.25 -39.56
N GLU A 522 7.88 -6.35 -40.28
CA GLU A 522 7.60 -6.42 -41.75
C GLU A 522 6.09 -6.33 -42.04
N GLU A 523 5.23 -6.90 -41.18
CA GLU A 523 3.76 -6.85 -41.38
C GLU A 523 3.17 -5.47 -41.04
N VAL A 524 3.85 -4.67 -40.19
CA VAL A 524 3.41 -3.32 -39.76
C VAL A 524 4.01 -2.20 -40.65
N LEU A 525 5.13 -2.44 -41.30
CA LEU A 525 5.79 -1.46 -42.19
C LEU A 525 5.50 -1.68 -43.67
N GLY A 526 4.71 -2.68 -44.01
CA GLY A 526 4.37 -3.07 -45.39
C GLY A 526 3.01 -2.59 -45.93
N ASP A 527 2.31 -1.66 -45.22
CA ASP A 527 1.09 -1.00 -45.71
C ASP A 527 1.20 0.53 -45.63
#